data_db0665aa7cdc8a41625586cf4126e2bd
#
_entry.id   db0665aa7cdc8a41625586cf4126e2bd
#
_cell.length_a   1.000
_cell.length_b   1.000
_cell.length_c   1.000
_cell.angle_alpha   90.00
_cell.angle_beta   90.00
_cell.angle_gamma   90.00
#
_symmetry.space_group_name_H-M   'P 1'
#
loop_
_entity.id
_entity.type
_entity.pdbx_description
1 polymer ?
#
loop_
_entity_poly.entity_id
_entity_poly.type
_entity_poly.pdbx_seq_one_letter_code
_entity_poly.pdbx_strand_id
1 'polypeptide(L)'
;MKKRRWFSLFLSFALLLPLFSLTSADAYEDFTLDAKAGLLIEADTGEILYEKNAHQENYPASLTKVMVALLVFEAIDEGKIALTDSVTATESAFEGLSSDGSTANIVPGETMTVKQLLNCMLIVSANEACNILGETLYGSVDAFVARMNERAAELGCEHTHFANATGLHNSQHYTTAWDLYLITREAMKHDKFMEICNSKSYTVPATNMTDKPRELHSTNFLISNWRARGYVYRDAQGIKTGSTPEAGYCLISSAL
;
A
#
# COMPACT_ATOMS: atom_id res chain seq x y z
N MET A 1 5.55 -54.43 -47.39
CA MET A 1 5.13 -53.02 -47.63
C MET A 1 4.60 -52.28 -46.40
N LYS A 2 4.29 -52.91 -45.26
CA LYS A 2 3.78 -52.25 -44.03
C LYS A 2 4.85 -51.52 -43.17
N LYS A 3 6.11 -51.95 -43.21
CA LYS A 3 7.18 -51.34 -42.35
C LYS A 3 7.68 -49.98 -42.83
N ARG A 4 7.51 -49.58 -44.09
CA ARG A 4 7.95 -48.30 -44.60
C ARG A 4 7.03 -47.10 -44.23
N ARG A 5 5.75 -47.38 -43.92
CA ARG A 5 4.78 -46.32 -43.53
C ARG A 5 4.98 -45.82 -42.11
N TRP A 6 5.47 -46.66 -41.22
CA TRP A 6 5.74 -46.28 -39.82
C TRP A 6 7.02 -45.43 -39.67
N PHE A 7 8.00 -45.67 -40.54
CA PHE A 7 9.24 -44.88 -40.52
C PHE A 7 9.01 -43.43 -40.98
N SER A 8 8.09 -43.19 -41.90
CA SER A 8 7.75 -41.86 -42.37
C SER A 8 6.97 -41.06 -41.33
N LEU A 9 6.11 -41.69 -40.53
CA LEU A 9 5.38 -41.03 -39.45
C LEU A 9 6.29 -40.61 -38.29
N PHE A 10 7.30 -41.42 -37.97
CA PHE A 10 8.27 -41.09 -36.92
C PHE A 10 9.20 -39.94 -37.32
N LEU A 11 9.61 -39.91 -38.60
CA LEU A 11 10.44 -38.82 -39.13
C LEU A 11 9.70 -37.50 -39.21
N SER A 12 8.38 -37.50 -39.51
CA SER A 12 7.56 -36.31 -39.52
C SER A 12 7.31 -35.75 -38.13
N PHE A 13 7.25 -36.58 -37.09
CA PHE A 13 7.11 -36.14 -35.71
C PHE A 13 8.39 -35.56 -35.13
N ALA A 14 9.54 -36.10 -35.55
CA ALA A 14 10.87 -35.60 -35.14
C ALA A 14 11.23 -34.24 -35.79
N LEU A 15 10.64 -33.90 -36.94
CA LEU A 15 10.83 -32.61 -37.62
C LEU A 15 9.95 -31.48 -37.10
N LEU A 16 8.89 -31.80 -36.31
CA LEU A 16 8.01 -30.81 -35.71
C LEU A 16 8.47 -30.37 -34.29
N LEU A 17 9.44 -31.06 -33.70
CA LEU A 17 9.98 -30.72 -32.38
C LEU A 17 10.88 -29.46 -32.31
N PRO A 18 11.54 -28.96 -33.36
CA PRO A 18 12.36 -27.77 -33.25
C PRO A 18 11.62 -26.45 -33.53
N LEU A 19 10.29 -26.45 -33.69
CA LEU A 19 9.50 -25.22 -33.93
C LEU A 19 8.96 -24.57 -32.66
N PHE A 20 9.20 -25.15 -31.49
CA PHE A 20 9.15 -24.38 -30.25
C PHE A 20 10.48 -23.63 -30.13
N SER A 21 10.63 -22.56 -30.89
CA SER A 21 11.59 -21.52 -30.52
C SER A 21 11.24 -21.10 -29.11
N LEU A 22 12.09 -21.51 -28.16
CA LEU A 22 12.24 -20.81 -26.90
C LEU A 22 12.53 -19.36 -27.32
N THR A 23 11.52 -18.51 -27.36
CA THR A 23 11.74 -17.09 -27.25
C THR A 23 12.46 -16.93 -25.93
N SER A 24 13.79 -16.77 -26.00
CA SER A 24 14.53 -16.24 -24.87
C SER A 24 13.78 -14.97 -24.50
N ALA A 25 13.13 -14.97 -23.34
CA ALA A 25 12.73 -13.72 -22.73
C ALA A 25 13.99 -12.87 -22.74
N ASP A 26 13.94 -11.71 -23.40
CA ASP A 26 15.00 -10.72 -23.32
C ASP A 26 15.27 -10.55 -21.83
N ALA A 27 16.44 -10.99 -21.38
CA ALA A 27 16.84 -10.81 -20.01
C ALA A 27 16.88 -9.28 -19.82
N TYR A 28 15.96 -8.76 -18.99
CA TYR A 28 16.05 -7.40 -18.53
C TYR A 28 17.46 -7.18 -18.00
N GLU A 29 18.13 -6.09 -18.43
CA GLU A 29 19.45 -5.77 -17.92
C GLU A 29 19.42 -5.84 -16.40
N ASP A 30 20.31 -6.63 -15.80
CA ASP A 30 20.43 -6.79 -14.36
C ASP A 30 20.71 -5.42 -13.75
N PHE A 31 19.67 -4.76 -13.22
CA PHE A 31 19.87 -3.54 -12.45
C PHE A 31 20.02 -3.87 -10.96
N THR A 32 20.95 -3.19 -10.30
CA THR A 32 21.11 -3.32 -8.85
C THR A 32 20.23 -2.30 -8.14
N LEU A 33 19.28 -2.78 -7.35
CA LEU A 33 18.48 -1.94 -6.47
C LEU A 33 19.24 -1.69 -5.16
N ASP A 34 19.53 -0.43 -4.85
CA ASP A 34 20.15 -0.03 -3.57
C ASP A 34 19.08 0.11 -2.47
N ALA A 35 18.39 -0.99 -2.19
CA ALA A 35 17.42 -1.12 -1.11
C ALA A 35 17.64 -2.46 -0.38
N LYS A 36 17.19 -2.56 0.89
CA LYS A 36 17.29 -3.81 1.68
C LYS A 36 16.45 -4.92 1.06
N ALA A 37 15.25 -4.60 0.60
CA ALA A 37 14.31 -5.49 -0.08
C ALA A 37 13.60 -4.74 -1.21
N GLY A 38 13.15 -5.45 -2.22
CA GLY A 38 12.40 -4.92 -3.34
C GLY A 38 11.64 -6.00 -4.08
N LEU A 39 10.50 -5.67 -4.62
CA LEU A 39 9.63 -6.55 -5.38
C LEU A 39 8.95 -5.77 -6.49
N LEU A 40 9.04 -6.26 -7.72
CA LEU A 40 8.30 -5.77 -8.86
C LEU A 40 7.44 -6.90 -9.41
N ILE A 41 6.15 -6.69 -9.49
CA ILE A 41 5.16 -7.68 -9.90
C ILE A 41 4.26 -7.07 -10.97
N GLU A 42 3.95 -7.86 -11.99
CA GLU A 42 2.85 -7.58 -12.88
C GLU A 42 1.53 -7.85 -12.12
N ALA A 43 0.68 -6.81 -12.03
CA ALA A 43 -0.42 -6.80 -11.07
C ALA A 43 -1.57 -7.77 -11.42
N ASP A 44 -1.83 -7.99 -12.71
CA ASP A 44 -2.95 -8.81 -13.18
C ASP A 44 -2.63 -10.32 -13.11
N THR A 45 -1.41 -10.70 -13.50
CA THR A 45 -0.96 -12.10 -13.55
C THR A 45 -0.30 -12.57 -12.27
N GLY A 46 0.29 -11.65 -11.49
CA GLY A 46 1.12 -11.96 -10.33
C GLY A 46 2.53 -12.45 -10.72
N GLU A 47 2.96 -12.24 -11.97
CA GLU A 47 4.30 -12.58 -12.42
C GLU A 47 5.35 -11.69 -11.74
N ILE A 48 6.35 -12.31 -11.13
CA ILE A 48 7.46 -11.60 -10.49
C ILE A 48 8.45 -11.18 -11.58
N LEU A 49 8.58 -9.87 -11.79
CA LEU A 49 9.51 -9.28 -12.76
C LEU A 49 10.88 -8.98 -12.13
N TYR A 50 10.92 -8.69 -10.84
CA TYR A 50 12.15 -8.51 -10.06
C TYR A 50 11.91 -8.82 -8.59
N GLU A 51 12.89 -9.45 -7.97
CA GLU A 51 12.86 -9.78 -6.55
C GLU A 51 14.23 -9.59 -5.91
N LYS A 52 14.23 -8.94 -4.73
CA LYS A 52 15.38 -8.85 -3.84
C LYS A 52 14.89 -8.98 -2.40
N ASN A 53 15.26 -10.05 -1.71
CA ASN A 53 14.91 -10.26 -0.29
C ASN A 53 13.41 -10.03 0.00
N ALA A 54 12.51 -10.40 -0.93
CA ALA A 54 11.09 -10.03 -0.85
C ALA A 54 10.38 -10.63 0.37
N HIS A 55 10.89 -11.73 0.92
CA HIS A 55 10.37 -12.41 2.13
C HIS A 55 11.14 -12.05 3.41
N GLN A 56 12.10 -11.12 3.35
CA GLN A 56 12.81 -10.65 4.53
C GLN A 56 11.94 -9.70 5.34
N GLU A 57 11.81 -9.95 6.65
CA GLU A 57 11.15 -9.04 7.59
C GLU A 57 11.88 -7.70 7.68
N ASN A 58 11.14 -6.63 7.52
CA ASN A 58 11.61 -5.25 7.60
C ASN A 58 10.54 -4.40 8.28
N TYR A 59 10.94 -3.24 8.79
CA TYR A 59 10.01 -2.25 9.35
C TYR A 59 9.31 -1.50 8.21
N PRO A 60 7.96 -1.53 8.14
CA PRO A 60 7.21 -0.90 7.04
C PRO A 60 7.11 0.61 7.12
N ALA A 61 7.35 1.20 8.28
CA ALA A 61 6.98 2.58 8.54
C ALA A 61 5.52 2.86 8.11
N SER A 62 5.23 4.02 7.53
CA SER A 62 3.87 4.40 7.12
C SER A 62 3.29 3.60 5.95
N LEU A 63 3.98 2.60 5.39
CA LEU A 63 3.35 1.64 4.46
C LEU A 63 2.25 0.83 5.16
N THR A 64 2.31 0.70 6.49
CA THR A 64 1.24 0.17 7.37
C THR A 64 -0.14 0.74 7.05
N LYS A 65 -0.22 2.00 6.63
CA LYS A 65 -1.47 2.71 6.34
C LYS A 65 -2.23 2.16 5.13
N VAL A 66 -1.60 1.32 4.32
CA VAL A 66 -2.30 0.59 3.25
C VAL A 66 -3.25 -0.44 3.86
N MET A 67 -2.84 -1.17 4.92
CA MET A 67 -3.73 -2.07 5.65
C MET A 67 -4.88 -1.31 6.34
N VAL A 68 -4.59 -0.14 6.92
CA VAL A 68 -5.65 0.72 7.51
C VAL A 68 -6.67 1.12 6.45
N ALA A 69 -6.20 1.58 5.28
CA ALA A 69 -7.07 1.96 4.18
C ALA A 69 -7.91 0.77 3.69
N LEU A 70 -7.30 -0.40 3.51
CA LEU A 70 -7.99 -1.62 3.11
C LEU A 70 -9.18 -1.91 4.04
N LEU A 71 -8.97 -1.95 5.35
CA LEU A 71 -10.03 -2.23 6.32
C LEU A 71 -11.13 -1.17 6.32
N VAL A 72 -10.79 0.11 6.10
CA VAL A 72 -11.78 1.19 5.99
C VAL A 72 -12.61 1.02 4.72
N PHE A 73 -12.00 0.68 3.59
CA PHE A 73 -12.74 0.48 2.33
C PHE A 73 -13.58 -0.80 2.37
N GLU A 74 -13.09 -1.87 2.98
CA GLU A 74 -13.91 -3.08 3.24
C GLU A 74 -15.14 -2.74 4.10
N ALA A 75 -14.97 -1.93 5.16
CA ALA A 75 -16.08 -1.49 5.99
C ALA A 75 -17.09 -0.59 5.23
N ILE A 76 -16.63 0.19 4.25
CA ILE A 76 -17.48 0.98 3.36
C ILE A 76 -18.28 0.05 2.43
N ASP A 77 -17.65 -0.95 1.83
CA ASP A 77 -18.30 -1.91 0.94
C ASP A 77 -19.35 -2.76 1.68
N GLU A 78 -19.08 -3.06 2.95
CA GLU A 78 -20.02 -3.74 3.85
C GLU A 78 -21.17 -2.84 4.36
N GLY A 79 -21.14 -1.53 4.05
CA GLY A 79 -22.14 -0.56 4.48
C GLY A 79 -22.08 -0.19 5.97
N LYS A 80 -20.97 -0.50 6.66
CA LYS A 80 -20.76 -0.16 8.07
C LYS A 80 -20.48 1.32 8.28
N ILE A 81 -19.85 1.97 7.30
CA ILE A 81 -19.52 3.38 7.28
C ILE A 81 -19.55 3.89 5.83
N ALA A 82 -19.78 5.19 5.64
CA ALA A 82 -19.74 5.83 4.33
C ALA A 82 -18.65 6.92 4.27
N LEU A 83 -18.14 7.20 3.07
CA LEU A 83 -17.17 8.30 2.86
C LEU A 83 -17.67 9.67 3.34
N THR A 84 -18.98 9.85 3.38
CA THR A 84 -19.66 11.09 3.80
C THR A 84 -19.93 11.15 5.29
N ASP A 85 -19.79 10.07 6.02
CA ASP A 85 -20.08 10.04 7.45
C ASP A 85 -19.10 10.93 8.21
N SER A 86 -19.64 11.67 9.17
CA SER A 86 -18.88 12.57 10.03
C SER A 86 -18.36 11.79 11.25
N VAL A 87 -17.06 11.94 11.50
CA VAL A 87 -16.35 11.35 12.63
C VAL A 87 -15.75 12.45 13.47
N THR A 88 -15.95 12.38 14.78
CA THR A 88 -15.32 13.30 15.74
C THR A 88 -14.13 12.63 16.39
N ALA A 89 -12.96 13.27 16.30
CA ALA A 89 -11.73 12.77 16.88
C ALA A 89 -11.82 12.75 18.43
N THR A 90 -11.54 11.60 19.03
CA THR A 90 -11.50 11.41 20.48
C THR A 90 -10.11 11.76 21.03
N GLU A 91 -9.98 12.00 22.32
CA GLU A 91 -8.66 12.19 22.98
C GLU A 91 -7.80 10.92 22.87
N SER A 92 -8.40 9.72 22.99
CA SER A 92 -7.72 8.43 22.93
C SER A 92 -7.04 8.16 21.59
N ALA A 93 -7.58 8.69 20.47
CA ALA A 93 -6.97 8.54 19.15
C ALA A 93 -5.58 9.20 19.04
N PHE A 94 -5.21 10.07 19.97
CA PHE A 94 -3.91 10.75 19.99
C PHE A 94 -2.91 10.11 20.97
N GLU A 95 -3.34 9.14 21.77
CA GLU A 95 -2.46 8.42 22.68
C GLU A 95 -1.37 7.65 21.91
N GLY A 96 -0.15 7.70 22.42
CA GLY A 96 1.01 7.02 21.84
C GLY A 96 1.53 7.62 20.51
N LEU A 97 0.96 8.73 20.03
CA LEU A 97 1.49 9.43 18.87
C LEU A 97 2.72 10.27 19.23
N SER A 98 3.74 10.23 18.36
CA SER A 98 4.93 11.06 18.50
C SER A 98 4.67 12.50 18.04
N SER A 99 5.19 13.47 18.77
CA SER A 99 5.05 14.90 18.44
C SER A 99 5.75 15.31 17.15
N ASP A 100 6.74 14.53 16.69
CA ASP A 100 7.48 14.72 15.45
C ASP A 100 6.97 13.81 14.31
N GLY A 101 5.89 13.06 14.56
CA GLY A 101 5.25 12.18 13.61
C GLY A 101 4.52 12.95 12.49
N SER A 102 4.23 12.23 11.39
CA SER A 102 3.42 12.80 10.31
C SER A 102 2.00 13.13 10.80
N THR A 103 1.53 14.35 10.54
CA THR A 103 0.25 14.87 11.00
C THR A 103 -0.43 15.73 9.93
N ALA A 104 -1.75 15.78 9.95
CA ALA A 104 -2.57 16.79 9.27
C ALA A 104 -3.01 17.90 10.24
N ASN A 105 -2.47 17.94 11.47
CA ASN A 105 -2.85 18.84 12.55
C ASN A 105 -4.34 18.74 12.93
N ILE A 106 -4.88 17.52 12.92
CA ILE A 106 -6.19 17.24 13.48
C ILE A 106 -6.06 17.31 15.01
N VAL A 107 -7.08 17.83 15.67
CA VAL A 107 -7.09 17.99 17.13
C VAL A 107 -8.26 17.22 17.75
N PRO A 108 -8.18 16.83 19.04
CA PRO A 108 -9.32 16.24 19.73
C PRO A 108 -10.57 17.11 19.65
N GLY A 109 -11.74 16.48 19.46
CA GLY A 109 -13.02 17.17 19.26
C GLY A 109 -13.26 17.67 17.84
N GLU A 110 -12.28 17.57 16.94
CA GLU A 110 -12.46 17.96 15.56
C GLU A 110 -13.32 16.93 14.80
N THR A 111 -14.30 17.43 14.02
CA THR A 111 -15.20 16.60 13.23
C THR A 111 -14.86 16.71 11.76
N MET A 112 -14.60 15.56 11.14
CA MET A 112 -14.24 15.43 9.73
C MET A 112 -14.98 14.25 9.10
N THR A 113 -15.13 14.27 7.78
CA THR A 113 -15.71 13.11 7.09
C THR A 113 -14.67 12.00 6.95
N VAL A 114 -15.14 10.74 6.83
CA VAL A 114 -14.28 9.57 6.53
C VAL A 114 -13.39 9.84 5.30
N LYS A 115 -13.96 10.46 4.24
CA LYS A 115 -13.19 10.86 3.06
C LYS A 115 -12.06 11.83 3.41
N GLN A 116 -12.30 12.82 4.25
CA GLN A 116 -11.27 13.79 4.66
C GLN A 116 -10.16 13.10 5.47
N LEU A 117 -10.53 12.22 6.39
CA LEU A 117 -9.56 11.44 7.19
C LEU A 117 -8.71 10.52 6.31
N LEU A 118 -9.31 9.81 5.34
CA LEU A 118 -8.56 9.00 4.37
C LEU A 118 -7.57 9.83 3.54
N ASN A 119 -7.97 11.05 3.11
CA ASN A 119 -7.06 11.94 2.40
C ASN A 119 -5.91 12.43 3.31
N CYS A 120 -6.18 12.78 4.56
CA CYS A 120 -5.13 13.12 5.54
C CYS A 120 -4.15 11.97 5.73
N MET A 121 -4.65 10.74 5.89
CA MET A 121 -3.85 9.54 6.09
C MET A 121 -2.99 9.19 4.88
N LEU A 122 -3.55 9.18 3.69
CA LEU A 122 -2.87 8.67 2.49
C LEU A 122 -1.98 9.72 1.82
N ILE A 123 -2.37 10.99 1.80
CA ILE A 123 -1.64 12.07 1.11
C ILE A 123 -0.47 12.60 1.95
N VAL A 124 -0.73 12.99 3.21
CA VAL A 124 0.31 13.55 4.09
C VAL A 124 0.76 12.57 5.18
N SER A 125 0.23 11.34 5.15
CA SER A 125 0.61 10.29 6.10
C SER A 125 0.20 10.57 7.56
N ALA A 126 -0.87 11.32 7.80
CA ALA A 126 -1.33 11.69 9.14
C ALA A 126 -1.56 10.47 10.04
N ASN A 127 -0.86 10.41 11.17
CA ASN A 127 -0.92 9.30 12.12
C ASN A 127 -2.25 9.29 12.90
N GLU A 128 -2.68 10.45 13.34
CA GLU A 128 -3.93 10.63 14.06
C GLU A 128 -5.13 10.16 13.24
N ALA A 129 -5.12 10.37 11.93
CA ALA A 129 -6.20 9.92 11.06
C ALA A 129 -6.35 8.39 11.04
N CYS A 130 -5.24 7.63 11.19
CA CYS A 130 -5.29 6.17 11.30
C CYS A 130 -6.04 5.73 12.55
N ASN A 131 -5.66 6.31 13.70
CA ASN A 131 -6.26 5.96 14.99
C ASN A 131 -7.73 6.37 15.05
N ILE A 132 -8.08 7.57 14.56
CA ILE A 132 -9.47 8.05 14.50
C ILE A 132 -10.35 7.09 13.68
N LEU A 133 -9.89 6.68 12.48
CA LEU A 133 -10.61 5.73 11.64
C LEU A 133 -10.72 4.35 12.31
N GLY A 134 -9.62 3.87 12.90
CA GLY A 134 -9.60 2.59 13.60
C GLY A 134 -10.54 2.54 14.80
N GLU A 135 -10.50 3.54 15.66
CA GLU A 135 -11.41 3.68 16.80
C GLU A 135 -12.87 3.77 16.37
N THR A 136 -13.15 4.55 15.31
CA THR A 136 -14.51 4.69 14.78
C THR A 136 -15.10 3.34 14.34
N LEU A 137 -14.30 2.48 13.72
CA LEU A 137 -14.77 1.21 13.18
C LEU A 137 -14.83 0.09 14.23
N TYR A 138 -13.88 0.07 15.18
CA TYR A 138 -13.68 -1.06 16.09
C TYR A 138 -13.75 -0.69 17.59
N GLY A 139 -14.04 0.55 17.92
CA GLY A 139 -14.25 1.04 19.27
C GLY A 139 -12.96 1.34 20.05
N SER A 140 -11.80 0.86 19.58
CA SER A 140 -10.48 1.21 20.14
C SER A 140 -9.38 0.97 19.09
N VAL A 141 -8.24 1.66 19.25
CA VAL A 141 -7.05 1.44 18.42
C VAL A 141 -6.53 0.01 18.59
N ASP A 142 -6.54 -0.55 19.79
CA ASP A 142 -6.07 -1.92 20.04
C ASP A 142 -6.94 -2.96 19.34
N ALA A 143 -8.27 -2.83 19.41
CA ALA A 143 -9.19 -3.71 18.69
C ALA A 143 -8.99 -3.62 17.16
N PHE A 144 -8.72 -2.40 16.66
CA PHE A 144 -8.41 -2.19 15.27
C PHE A 144 -7.09 -2.86 14.84
N VAL A 145 -6.03 -2.72 15.65
CA VAL A 145 -4.73 -3.38 15.40
C VAL A 145 -4.86 -4.90 15.44
N ALA A 146 -5.66 -5.44 16.37
CA ALA A 146 -5.97 -6.88 16.36
C ALA A 146 -6.62 -7.29 15.02
N ARG A 147 -7.60 -6.53 14.53
CA ARG A 147 -8.22 -6.79 13.22
C ARG A 147 -7.25 -6.67 12.05
N MET A 148 -6.30 -5.73 12.09
CA MET A 148 -5.24 -5.62 11.07
C MET A 148 -4.43 -6.91 10.98
N ASN A 149 -4.06 -7.50 12.12
CA ASN A 149 -3.30 -8.76 12.17
C ASN A 149 -4.13 -9.95 11.69
N GLU A 150 -5.41 -10.04 12.08
CA GLU A 150 -6.33 -11.06 11.56
C GLU A 150 -6.45 -10.95 10.04
N ARG A 151 -6.63 -9.73 9.51
CA ARG A 151 -6.77 -9.53 8.08
C ARG A 151 -5.49 -9.87 7.31
N ALA A 152 -4.33 -9.56 7.87
CA ALA A 152 -3.05 -9.97 7.28
C ALA A 152 -2.96 -11.50 7.17
N ALA A 153 -3.33 -12.24 8.21
CA ALA A 153 -3.37 -13.70 8.19
C ALA A 153 -4.38 -14.24 7.14
N GLU A 154 -5.58 -13.63 7.05
CA GLU A 154 -6.59 -13.99 6.02
C GLU A 154 -6.08 -13.79 4.59
N LEU A 155 -5.20 -12.80 4.37
CA LEU A 155 -4.56 -12.53 3.07
C LEU A 155 -3.38 -13.45 2.77
N GLY A 156 -2.97 -14.29 3.73
CA GLY A 156 -1.83 -15.18 3.60
C GLY A 156 -0.47 -14.50 3.88
N CYS A 157 -0.48 -13.39 4.63
CA CYS A 157 0.75 -12.76 5.10
C CYS A 157 1.36 -13.58 6.23
N GLU A 158 2.45 -14.28 5.96
CA GLU A 158 3.09 -15.19 6.92
C GLU A 158 4.14 -14.50 7.81
N HIS A 159 4.64 -13.34 7.37
CA HIS A 159 5.72 -12.60 8.02
C HIS A 159 5.33 -11.14 8.30
N THR A 160 4.10 -10.94 8.77
CA THR A 160 3.55 -9.61 9.09
C THR A 160 2.96 -9.58 10.49
N HIS A 161 3.36 -8.58 11.26
CA HIS A 161 2.75 -8.25 12.53
C HIS A 161 2.66 -6.72 12.70
N PHE A 162 1.46 -6.24 12.94
CA PHE A 162 1.19 -4.83 13.24
C PHE A 162 1.08 -4.64 14.76
N ALA A 163 1.93 -3.77 15.31
CA ALA A 163 1.88 -3.35 16.72
C ALA A 163 1.13 -2.01 16.91
N ASN A 164 0.85 -1.29 15.82
CA ASN A 164 0.08 -0.05 15.81
C ASN A 164 -0.50 0.21 14.40
N ALA A 165 -1.41 1.16 14.29
CA ALA A 165 -2.05 1.52 13.01
C ALA A 165 -1.25 2.53 12.18
N THR A 166 -0.21 3.12 12.72
CA THR A 166 0.48 4.28 12.12
C THR A 166 1.75 3.92 11.36
N GLY A 167 2.41 2.83 11.77
CA GLY A 167 3.75 2.45 11.32
C GLY A 167 4.88 3.12 12.10
N LEU A 168 4.59 3.75 13.24
CA LEU A 168 5.61 4.19 14.20
C LEU A 168 6.43 2.99 14.66
N HIS A 169 7.73 3.21 14.86
CA HIS A 169 8.65 2.13 15.16
C HIS A 169 8.26 1.36 16.42
N ASN A 170 8.25 0.04 16.28
CA ASN A 170 8.16 -0.94 17.35
C ASN A 170 8.86 -2.21 16.86
N SER A 171 9.68 -2.85 17.70
CA SER A 171 10.42 -4.05 17.31
C SER A 171 9.52 -5.23 16.91
N GLN A 172 8.26 -5.22 17.33
CA GLN A 172 7.26 -6.20 16.95
C GLN A 172 6.38 -5.75 15.79
N HIS A 173 6.73 -4.65 15.09
CA HIS A 173 5.99 -4.12 13.96
C HIS A 173 6.80 -4.35 12.68
N TYR A 174 6.53 -5.44 11.98
CA TYR A 174 7.31 -5.86 10.83
C TYR A 174 6.40 -6.43 9.73
N THR A 175 6.93 -6.47 8.54
CA THR A 175 6.32 -7.08 7.34
C THR A 175 7.40 -7.40 6.31
N THR A 176 7.00 -7.97 5.17
CA THR A 176 7.87 -8.23 4.02
C THR A 176 7.38 -7.48 2.79
N ALA A 177 8.22 -7.35 1.76
CA ALA A 177 7.78 -6.79 0.48
C ALA A 177 6.69 -7.66 -0.17
N TRP A 178 6.76 -8.97 0.00
CA TRP A 178 5.75 -9.91 -0.47
C TRP A 178 4.40 -9.72 0.24
N ASP A 179 4.39 -9.66 1.56
CA ASP A 179 3.16 -9.48 2.32
C ASP A 179 2.51 -8.11 2.04
N LEU A 180 3.34 -7.05 1.89
CA LEU A 180 2.85 -5.74 1.46
C LEU A 180 2.24 -5.78 0.06
N TYR A 181 2.77 -6.60 -0.86
CA TYR A 181 2.13 -6.81 -2.16
C TYR A 181 0.74 -7.44 -1.99
N LEU A 182 0.59 -8.48 -1.16
CA LEU A 182 -0.71 -9.13 -0.92
C LEU A 182 -1.75 -8.12 -0.40
N ILE A 183 -1.37 -7.31 0.58
CA ILE A 183 -2.22 -6.27 1.18
C ILE A 183 -2.55 -5.19 0.14
N THR A 184 -1.53 -4.71 -0.59
CA THR A 184 -1.71 -3.63 -1.57
C THR A 184 -2.58 -4.06 -2.74
N ARG A 185 -2.37 -5.28 -3.26
CA ARG A 185 -3.20 -5.85 -4.34
C ARG A 185 -4.68 -5.89 -3.94
N GLU A 186 -4.98 -6.24 -2.71
CA GLU A 186 -6.35 -6.23 -2.21
C GLU A 186 -6.90 -4.81 -2.11
N ALA A 187 -6.13 -3.87 -1.55
CA ALA A 187 -6.53 -2.47 -1.45
C ALA A 187 -6.76 -1.81 -2.82
N MET A 188 -5.99 -2.19 -3.85
CA MET A 188 -6.12 -1.67 -5.21
C MET A 188 -7.43 -2.05 -5.90
N LYS A 189 -8.17 -3.05 -5.41
CA LYS A 189 -9.51 -3.40 -5.94
C LYS A 189 -10.55 -2.32 -5.66
N HIS A 190 -10.27 -1.39 -4.72
CA HIS A 190 -11.15 -0.29 -4.39
C HIS A 190 -10.76 0.96 -5.19
N ASP A 191 -11.56 1.33 -6.19
CA ASP A 191 -11.30 2.50 -7.07
C ASP A 191 -11.02 3.78 -6.28
N LYS A 192 -11.75 4.00 -5.18
CA LYS A 192 -11.60 5.18 -4.34
C LYS A 192 -10.27 5.21 -3.57
N PHE A 193 -9.70 4.04 -3.23
CA PHE A 193 -8.35 3.97 -2.68
C PHE A 193 -7.32 4.51 -3.69
N MET A 194 -7.36 4.04 -4.92
CA MET A 194 -6.44 4.49 -5.96
C MET A 194 -6.64 5.97 -6.31
N GLU A 195 -7.91 6.46 -6.35
CA GLU A 195 -8.20 7.89 -6.56
C GLU A 195 -7.50 8.76 -5.51
N ILE A 196 -7.59 8.39 -4.22
CA ILE A 196 -6.95 9.14 -3.13
C ILE A 196 -5.42 9.01 -3.18
N CYS A 197 -4.89 7.80 -3.35
CA CYS A 197 -3.44 7.56 -3.42
C CYS A 197 -2.79 8.32 -4.58
N ASN A 198 -3.49 8.49 -5.70
CA ASN A 198 -2.99 9.18 -6.87
C ASN A 198 -3.20 10.71 -6.82
N SER A 199 -3.81 11.21 -5.75
CA SER A 199 -4.05 12.66 -5.57
C SER A 199 -2.73 13.37 -5.25
N LYS A 200 -2.40 14.40 -6.04
CA LYS A 200 -1.21 15.24 -5.83
C LYS A 200 -1.41 16.19 -4.65
N SER A 201 -2.64 16.63 -4.42
CA SER A 201 -3.06 17.50 -3.33
C SER A 201 -4.54 17.32 -3.03
N TYR A 202 -4.93 17.71 -1.83
CA TYR A 202 -6.33 17.77 -1.41
C TYR A 202 -6.53 18.90 -0.42
N THR A 203 -7.63 19.64 -0.55
CA THR A 203 -8.00 20.70 0.38
C THR A 203 -9.05 20.20 1.36
N VAL A 204 -8.71 20.10 2.62
CA VAL A 204 -9.68 19.91 3.70
C VAL A 204 -10.31 21.25 3.99
N PRO A 205 -11.65 21.40 3.87
CA PRO A 205 -12.33 22.65 4.18
C PRO A 205 -12.22 22.99 5.67
N ALA A 206 -12.68 24.17 6.05
CA ALA A 206 -12.88 24.54 7.46
C ALA A 206 -13.70 23.48 8.20
N THR A 207 -13.38 23.29 9.48
CA THR A 207 -14.05 22.34 10.38
C THR A 207 -14.63 23.05 11.59
N ASN A 208 -15.21 22.31 12.52
CA ASN A 208 -15.67 22.89 13.79
C ASN A 208 -14.53 23.44 14.68
N MET A 209 -13.26 23.06 14.41
CA MET A 209 -12.08 23.46 15.21
C MET A 209 -11.17 24.46 14.49
N THR A 210 -11.38 24.71 13.20
CA THR A 210 -10.60 25.69 12.43
C THR A 210 -11.44 26.34 11.34
N ASP A 211 -11.32 27.64 11.19
CA ASP A 211 -11.97 28.45 10.14
C ASP A 211 -11.16 28.48 8.83
N LYS A 212 -9.95 27.90 8.83
CA LYS A 212 -9.05 27.86 7.68
C LYS A 212 -9.01 26.49 7.04
N PRO A 213 -9.02 26.41 5.70
CA PRO A 213 -8.80 25.16 4.99
C PRO A 213 -7.35 24.68 5.22
N ARG A 214 -7.14 23.35 5.11
CA ARG A 214 -5.82 22.72 5.12
C ARG A 214 -5.48 22.20 3.74
N GLU A 215 -4.35 22.63 3.21
CA GLU A 215 -3.81 22.11 1.96
C GLU A 215 -2.91 20.91 2.25
N LEU A 216 -3.30 19.76 1.76
CA LEU A 216 -2.52 18.53 1.81
C LEU A 216 -1.76 18.35 0.50
N HIS A 217 -0.47 18.01 0.56
CA HIS A 217 0.35 17.74 -0.63
C HIS A 217 1.01 16.36 -0.52
N SER A 218 0.96 15.61 -1.62
CA SER A 218 1.48 14.25 -1.64
C SER A 218 2.97 14.18 -1.27
N THR A 219 3.29 13.20 -0.43
CA THR A 219 4.66 12.86 -0.05
C THR A 219 5.37 12.02 -1.11
N ASN A 220 4.66 11.51 -2.11
CA ASN A 220 5.21 10.65 -3.16
C ASN A 220 5.80 11.50 -4.31
N PHE A 221 7.12 11.46 -4.45
CA PHE A 221 7.85 12.21 -5.47
C PHE A 221 7.61 11.68 -6.89
N LEU A 222 7.17 10.44 -7.05
CA LEU A 222 6.84 9.90 -8.37
C LEU A 222 5.58 10.52 -8.97
N ILE A 223 4.69 11.09 -8.14
CA ILE A 223 3.45 11.72 -8.62
C ILE A 223 3.38 13.23 -8.36
N SER A 224 4.26 13.79 -7.52
CA SER A 224 4.18 15.20 -7.07
C SER A 224 5.55 15.88 -7.02
N ASN A 225 5.63 17.10 -7.53
CA ASN A 225 6.82 17.96 -7.47
C ASN A 225 6.82 18.93 -6.26
N TRP A 226 5.91 18.74 -5.29
CA TRP A 226 5.75 19.68 -4.18
C TRP A 226 7.00 19.80 -3.29
N ARG A 227 7.55 18.65 -2.86
CA ARG A 227 8.74 18.64 -1.97
C ARG A 227 10.06 18.50 -2.72
N ALA A 228 10.05 17.83 -3.88
CA ALA A 228 11.25 17.63 -4.70
C ALA A 228 10.86 17.63 -6.18
N ARG A 229 11.79 18.11 -7.03
CA ARG A 229 11.58 18.19 -8.48
C ARG A 229 12.43 17.14 -9.21
N GLY A 230 11.98 16.72 -10.39
CA GLY A 230 12.76 15.84 -11.26
C GLY A 230 12.55 14.34 -11.04
N TYR A 231 11.64 13.95 -10.13
CA TYR A 231 11.37 12.54 -9.83
C TYR A 231 10.02 12.06 -10.38
N VAL A 232 9.17 12.97 -10.88
CA VAL A 232 7.84 12.57 -11.38
C VAL A 232 8.00 11.62 -12.57
N TYR A 233 7.41 10.44 -12.41
CA TYR A 233 7.26 9.44 -13.46
C TYR A 233 5.82 9.48 -13.97
N ARG A 234 5.64 9.70 -15.28
CA ARG A 234 4.33 10.02 -15.86
C ARG A 234 3.29 8.93 -15.63
N ASP A 235 3.73 7.68 -15.67
CA ASP A 235 2.86 6.52 -15.62
C ASP A 235 2.70 5.99 -14.18
N ALA A 236 3.39 6.60 -13.18
CA ALA A 236 3.25 6.23 -11.78
C ALA A 236 1.88 6.64 -11.21
N GLN A 237 1.30 5.73 -10.43
CA GLN A 237 0.03 5.90 -9.75
C GLN A 237 0.18 5.56 -8.26
N GLY A 238 0.14 6.58 -7.40
CA GLY A 238 0.22 6.41 -5.95
C GLY A 238 1.52 5.71 -5.52
N ILE A 239 1.54 4.86 -4.50
CA ILE A 239 0.46 4.52 -3.54
C ILE A 239 0.78 5.11 -2.19
N LYS A 240 1.92 4.71 -1.57
CA LYS A 240 2.28 5.17 -0.22
C LYS A 240 3.77 5.25 -0.02
N THR A 241 4.22 6.32 0.65
CA THR A 241 5.58 6.48 1.18
C THR A 241 5.63 6.19 2.68
N GLY A 242 6.80 5.82 3.18
CA GLY A 242 7.06 5.65 4.59
C GLY A 242 8.51 5.98 4.94
N SER A 243 8.76 6.42 6.16
CA SER A 243 10.12 6.54 6.69
C SER A 243 10.10 6.59 8.20
N THR A 244 11.07 5.90 8.82
CA THR A 244 11.54 6.06 10.19
C THR A 244 13.06 5.90 10.19
N PRO A 245 13.78 6.32 11.25
CA PRO A 245 15.22 6.06 11.32
C PRO A 245 15.58 4.58 11.15
N GLU A 246 14.77 3.67 11.67
CA GLU A 246 15.00 2.22 11.65
C GLU A 246 14.62 1.57 10.31
N ALA A 247 13.52 2.02 9.71
CA ALA A 247 13.04 1.50 8.42
C ALA A 247 13.85 2.02 7.23
N GLY A 248 14.39 3.25 7.34
CA GLY A 248 14.86 4.00 6.19
C GLY A 248 13.70 4.53 5.35
N TYR A 249 13.91 4.68 4.05
CA TYR A 249 12.86 5.14 3.12
C TYR A 249 12.15 3.95 2.49
N CYS A 250 10.83 3.98 2.53
CA CYS A 250 9.95 2.95 2.02
C CYS A 250 8.97 3.52 0.99
N LEU A 251 8.67 2.75 -0.05
CA LEU A 251 7.76 3.16 -1.12
C LEU A 251 6.98 1.94 -1.63
N ILE A 252 5.67 2.13 -1.80
CA ILE A 252 4.81 1.32 -2.66
C ILE A 252 4.32 2.24 -3.78
N SER A 253 4.45 1.81 -5.02
CA SER A 253 3.94 2.52 -6.20
C SER A 253 3.43 1.51 -7.21
N SER A 254 2.45 1.92 -8.02
CA SER A 254 2.04 1.22 -9.24
C SER A 254 2.32 2.09 -10.45
N ALA A 255 2.32 1.48 -11.63
CA ALA A 255 2.42 2.17 -12.91
C ALA A 255 1.55 1.44 -13.95
N LEU A 256 1.09 2.18 -14.96
CA LEU A 256 0.38 1.66 -16.14
C LEU A 256 1.36 1.41 -17.27
#